data_0d72cb2940df32e7c05f0cfd1b9a9276
#
_entry.id   0d72cb2940df32e7c05f0cfd1b9a9276
#
_cell.length_a   1.000
_cell.length_b   1.000
_cell.length_c   1.000
_cell.angle_alpha   90.00
_cell.angle_beta   90.00
_cell.angle_gamma   90.00
#
_symmetry.space_group_name_H-M   'P 1'
#
loop_
_entity.id
_entity.type
_entity.pdbx_description
1 polymer ?
#
loop_
_entity_poly.entity_id
_entity_poly.type
_entity_poly.pdbx_seq_one_letter_code
_entity_poly.pdbx_strand_id
1 'polypeptide(L)'
;MSKVILIKNDSIGERGELGNKLIINFLKARTKILPSKIFLLNRGVLLATQNQDGILALEILESKGVEIFSCQTCLEFFDLLEELKVGKVGNAKDTLEALLNAENTITLS
;
A
#
# COMPACT_ATOMS: atom_id res chain seq x y z
N MET A 1 -3.69 -18.58 -5.05
CA MET A 1 -3.31 -17.62 -6.13
C MET A 1 -2.85 -16.33 -5.51
N SER A 2 -1.67 -15.88 -5.90
CA SER A 2 -1.10 -14.68 -5.30
C SER A 2 -1.17 -13.53 -6.29
N LYS A 3 -1.96 -12.53 -5.92
CA LYS A 3 -2.04 -11.26 -6.63
C LYS A 3 -1.53 -10.19 -5.69
N VAL A 4 -0.58 -9.40 -6.17
CA VAL A 4 0.11 -8.41 -5.34
C VAL A 4 -0.05 -7.02 -5.95
N ILE A 5 -0.31 -6.04 -5.12
CA ILE A 5 -0.36 -4.64 -5.54
C ILE A 5 0.84 -3.91 -4.96
N LEU A 6 1.52 -3.17 -5.82
CA LEU A 6 2.65 -2.33 -5.43
C LEU A 6 2.24 -0.87 -5.58
N ILE A 7 2.45 -0.09 -4.52
CA ILE A 7 2.10 1.33 -4.49
C ILE A 7 3.33 2.12 -4.04
N LYS A 8 3.88 2.92 -4.95
CA LYS A 8 5.12 3.66 -4.70
C LYS A 8 4.89 5.15 -4.46
N ASN A 9 3.64 5.58 -4.53
CA ASN A 9 3.31 7.00 -4.34
C ASN A 9 1.94 7.10 -3.69
N ASP A 10 1.65 8.24 -3.08
CA ASP A 10 0.34 8.52 -2.52
C ASP A 10 -0.57 9.22 -3.55
N SER A 11 -0.18 9.17 -4.82
CA SER A 11 -0.91 9.77 -5.94
C SER A 11 -0.79 8.87 -7.15
N ILE A 12 -1.84 8.82 -7.96
CA ILE A 12 -1.76 8.25 -9.30
C ILE A 12 -1.56 9.42 -10.25
N GLY A 13 -0.48 9.38 -11.03
CA GLY A 13 -0.09 10.50 -11.87
C GLY A 13 0.66 11.54 -11.07
N GLU A 14 0.57 12.80 -11.47
CA GLU A 14 1.26 13.89 -10.78
C GLU A 14 0.79 14.03 -9.34
N ARG A 15 1.72 14.39 -8.48
CA ARG A 15 1.40 14.68 -7.09
C ARG A 15 0.43 15.86 -7.03
N GLY A 16 -0.61 15.69 -6.23
CA GLY A 16 -1.59 16.74 -6.03
C GLY A 16 -2.92 16.16 -5.61
N GLU A 17 -3.90 17.04 -5.56
CA GLU A 17 -5.21 16.69 -5.06
C GLU A 17 -5.90 15.60 -5.90
N LEU A 18 -5.82 15.74 -7.22
CA LEU A 18 -6.47 14.76 -8.10
C LEU A 18 -5.82 13.39 -8.00
N GLY A 19 -4.49 13.35 -8.05
CA GLY A 19 -3.78 12.07 -7.96
C GLY A 19 -4.01 11.36 -6.65
N ASN A 20 -4.07 12.11 -5.55
CA ASN A 20 -4.37 11.55 -4.25
C ASN A 20 -5.81 11.02 -4.20
N LYS A 21 -6.75 11.75 -4.75
CA LYS A 21 -8.14 11.30 -4.84
C LYS A 21 -8.26 10.00 -5.63
N LEU A 22 -7.51 9.88 -6.72
CA LEU A 22 -7.54 8.68 -7.55
C LEU A 22 -7.05 7.45 -6.80
N ILE A 23 -5.91 7.55 -6.11
CA ILE A 23 -5.37 6.39 -5.39
C ILE A 23 -6.34 5.96 -4.27
N ILE A 24 -6.94 6.91 -3.58
CA ILE A 24 -7.92 6.62 -2.54
C ILE A 24 -9.15 5.92 -3.15
N ASN A 25 -9.64 6.40 -4.28
CA ASN A 25 -10.79 5.77 -4.94
C ASN A 25 -10.48 4.34 -5.37
N PHE A 26 -9.27 4.08 -5.84
CA PHE A 26 -8.85 2.73 -6.21
C PHE A 26 -8.80 1.82 -4.98
N LEU A 27 -8.29 2.32 -3.86
CA LEU A 27 -8.22 1.53 -2.63
C LEU A 27 -9.59 1.27 -2.02
N LYS A 28 -10.55 2.15 -2.26
CA LYS A 28 -11.92 2.00 -1.76
C LYS A 28 -12.80 1.18 -2.69
N ALA A 29 -12.36 0.91 -3.90
CA ALA A 29 -13.16 0.17 -4.88
C ALA A 29 -13.44 -1.25 -4.38
N ARG A 30 -14.67 -1.68 -4.56
CA ARG A 30 -15.09 -3.02 -4.14
C ARG A 30 -15.00 -3.95 -5.34
N THR A 31 -14.11 -4.93 -5.24
CA THR A 31 -13.91 -5.88 -6.31
C THR A 31 -14.22 -7.29 -5.82
N LYS A 32 -14.56 -8.18 -6.73
CA LYS A 32 -14.81 -9.57 -6.39
C LYS A 32 -13.53 -10.31 -6.07
N ILE A 33 -12.43 -9.89 -6.69
CA ILE A 33 -11.12 -10.49 -6.49
C ILE A 33 -10.30 -9.51 -5.65
N LEU A 34 -9.69 -10.02 -4.58
CA LEU A 34 -8.85 -9.21 -3.72
C LEU A 34 -7.39 -9.60 -3.91
N PRO A 35 -6.46 -8.66 -3.76
CA PRO A 35 -5.04 -9.03 -3.72
C PRO A 35 -4.75 -9.80 -2.44
N SER A 36 -3.71 -10.62 -2.45
CA SER A 36 -3.24 -11.27 -1.25
C SER A 36 -2.40 -10.31 -0.42
N LYS A 37 -1.64 -9.44 -1.07
CA LYS A 37 -0.73 -8.50 -0.40
C LYS A 37 -0.71 -7.16 -1.12
N ILE A 38 -0.47 -6.12 -0.32
CA ILE A 38 -0.22 -4.76 -0.82
C ILE A 38 1.09 -4.29 -0.20
N PHE A 39 2.01 -3.83 -1.03
CA PHE A 39 3.28 -3.28 -0.57
C PHE A 39 3.32 -1.78 -0.84
N LEU A 40 3.61 -1.02 0.21
CA LEU A 40 3.70 0.44 0.15
C LEU A 40 5.16 0.83 0.25
N LEU A 41 5.66 1.51 -0.78
CA LEU A 41 7.03 1.98 -0.85
C LEU A 41 7.05 3.48 -1.08
N ASN A 42 8.17 4.10 -0.74
CA ASN A 42 8.37 5.55 -0.93
C ASN A 42 7.17 6.30 -0.33
N ARG A 43 6.60 7.23 -1.07
CA ARG A 43 5.46 8.01 -0.57
C ARG A 43 4.18 7.18 -0.38
N GLY A 44 4.16 5.95 -0.90
CA GLY A 44 3.04 5.05 -0.66
C GLY A 44 2.80 4.77 0.82
N VAL A 45 3.85 4.81 1.65
CA VAL A 45 3.70 4.57 3.09
C VAL A 45 2.88 5.67 3.77
N LEU A 46 2.74 6.84 3.15
CA LEU A 46 1.91 7.91 3.69
C LEU A 46 0.44 7.52 3.76
N LEU A 47 0.02 6.60 2.89
CA LEU A 47 -1.37 6.10 2.90
C LEU A 47 -1.70 5.30 4.15
N ALA A 48 -0.69 4.76 4.83
CA ALA A 48 -0.88 3.95 6.02
C ALA A 48 -0.51 4.69 7.31
N THR A 49 -0.03 5.93 7.20
CA THR A 49 0.48 6.68 8.36
C THR A 49 -0.18 8.03 8.55
N GLN A 50 -0.34 8.81 7.49
CA GLN A 50 -0.81 10.20 7.60
C GLN A 50 -2.12 10.48 6.88
N ASN A 51 -2.43 9.74 5.82
CA ASN A 51 -3.63 9.98 5.05
C ASN A 51 -4.81 9.23 5.68
N GLN A 52 -5.73 9.99 6.29
CA GLN A 52 -6.84 9.38 7.01
C GLN A 52 -7.72 8.50 6.11
N ASP A 53 -8.01 8.95 4.90
CA ASP A 53 -8.82 8.17 3.96
C ASP A 53 -8.08 6.91 3.52
N GLY A 54 -6.76 7.02 3.33
CA GLY A 54 -5.93 5.88 2.99
C GLY A 54 -5.92 4.84 4.11
N ILE A 55 -5.74 5.30 5.35
CA ILE A 55 -5.74 4.42 6.52
C ILE A 55 -7.07 3.65 6.59
N LEU A 56 -8.19 4.34 6.46
CA LEU A 56 -9.51 3.70 6.53
C LEU A 56 -9.71 2.69 5.41
N ALA A 57 -9.33 3.04 4.18
CA ALA A 57 -9.45 2.13 3.05
C ALA A 57 -8.60 0.88 3.23
N LEU A 58 -7.37 1.06 3.70
CA LEU A 58 -6.46 -0.06 3.94
C LEU A 58 -6.93 -0.94 5.11
N GLU A 59 -7.52 -0.34 6.14
CA GLU A 59 -8.08 -1.11 7.26
C GLU A 59 -9.22 -2.02 6.79
N ILE A 60 -10.05 -1.54 5.88
CA ILE A 60 -11.14 -2.35 5.33
C ILE A 60 -10.56 -3.53 4.56
N LEU A 61 -9.54 -3.30 3.73
CA LEU A 61 -8.88 -4.37 2.99
C LEU A 61 -8.23 -5.38 3.93
N GLU A 62 -7.56 -4.91 4.97
CA GLU A 62 -6.93 -5.77 5.95
C GLU A 62 -7.97 -6.64 6.65
N SER A 63 -9.13 -6.08 6.96
CA SER A 63 -10.22 -6.85 7.59
C SER A 63 -10.74 -7.97 6.71
N LYS A 64 -10.50 -7.89 5.40
CA LYS A 64 -10.91 -8.91 4.44
C LYS A 64 -9.80 -9.92 4.15
N GLY A 65 -8.70 -9.84 4.88
CA GLY A 65 -7.61 -10.81 4.75
C GLY A 65 -6.45 -10.36 3.87
N VAL A 66 -6.47 -9.13 3.38
CA VAL A 66 -5.34 -8.59 2.61
C VAL A 66 -4.22 -8.21 3.56
N GLU A 67 -3.01 -8.71 3.31
CA GLU A 67 -1.85 -8.33 4.11
C GLU A 67 -1.23 -7.05 3.54
N ILE A 68 -0.94 -6.09 4.41
CA ILE A 68 -0.44 -4.79 4.00
C ILE A 68 0.90 -4.55 4.67
N PHE A 69 1.90 -4.18 3.87
CA PHE A 69 3.25 -3.95 4.36
C PHE A 69 3.75 -2.58 3.93
N SER A 70 4.35 -1.86 4.88
CA SER A 70 5.02 -0.58 4.59
C SER A 70 6.51 -0.76 4.75
N CYS A 71 7.28 -0.25 3.79
CA CYS A 71 8.73 -0.38 3.77
C CYS A 71 9.36 0.31 4.98
N GLN A 72 10.18 -0.42 5.72
CA GLN A 72 10.83 0.12 6.92
C GLN A 72 11.74 1.32 6.58
N THR A 73 12.56 1.18 5.54
CA THR A 73 13.46 2.26 5.11
C THR A 73 12.69 3.53 4.80
N CYS A 74 11.54 3.39 4.13
CA CYS A 74 10.71 4.53 3.76
C CYS A 74 10.08 5.18 4.99
N LEU A 75 9.58 4.36 5.91
CA LEU A 75 9.01 4.86 7.16
C LEU A 75 10.05 5.62 7.98
N GLU A 76 11.27 5.07 8.05
CA GLU A 76 12.36 5.74 8.78
C GLU A 76 12.76 7.05 8.12
N PHE A 77 12.83 7.05 6.78
CA PHE A 77 13.20 8.27 6.04
C PHE A 77 12.22 9.41 6.31
N PHE A 78 10.93 9.11 6.36
CA PHE A 78 9.90 10.10 6.63
C PHE A 78 9.64 10.33 8.12
N ASP A 79 10.39 9.64 8.99
CA ASP A 79 10.21 9.70 10.45
C ASP A 79 8.79 9.28 10.86
N LEU A 80 8.32 8.19 10.27
CA LEU A 80 6.95 7.70 10.47
C LEU A 80 6.89 6.26 10.98
N LEU A 81 8.01 5.69 11.40
CA LEU A 81 8.05 4.28 11.81
C LEU A 81 7.04 4.00 12.94
N GLU A 82 6.92 4.91 13.88
CA GLU A 82 5.99 4.76 15.01
C GLU A 82 4.59 5.26 14.70
N GLU A 83 4.38 5.78 13.49
CA GLU A 83 3.09 6.34 13.07
C GLU A 83 2.30 5.38 12.19
N LEU A 84 2.75 4.16 12.02
CA LEU A 84 2.05 3.17 11.20
C LEU A 84 0.71 2.82 11.86
N LYS A 85 -0.38 3.03 11.14
CA LYS A 85 -1.74 2.85 11.65
C LYS A 85 -2.40 1.57 11.17
N VAL A 86 -1.91 1.00 10.07
CA VAL A 86 -2.51 -0.20 9.48
C VAL A 86 -1.41 -1.02 8.81
N GLY A 87 -1.54 -2.33 8.85
CA GLY A 87 -0.56 -3.23 8.27
C GLY A 87 0.67 -3.40 9.14
N LYS A 88 1.72 -3.91 8.54
CA LYS A 88 2.97 -4.25 9.22
C LYS A 88 4.15 -3.59 8.53
N VAL A 89 5.26 -3.50 9.27
CA VAL A 89 6.52 -3.05 8.70
C VAL A 89 7.10 -4.18 7.86
N GLY A 90 7.46 -3.87 6.62
CA GLY A 90 8.08 -4.83 5.71
C GLY A 90 9.54 -4.51 5.46
N ASN A 91 10.20 -5.38 4.72
CA ASN A 91 11.60 -5.20 4.34
C ASN A 91 11.80 -5.57 2.87
N ALA A 92 12.95 -5.17 2.34
CA ALA A 92 13.23 -5.34 0.91
C ALA A 92 13.27 -6.81 0.50
N LYS A 93 13.87 -7.66 1.34
CA LYS A 93 14.00 -9.07 1.01
C LYS A 93 12.64 -9.75 0.86
N ASP A 94 11.79 -9.60 1.87
CA ASP A 94 10.48 -10.24 1.85
C ASP A 94 9.60 -9.66 0.76
N THR A 95 9.70 -8.36 0.51
CA THR A 95 8.96 -7.71 -0.56
C THR A 95 9.37 -8.25 -1.92
N LEU A 96 10.67 -8.33 -2.17
CA LEU A 96 11.16 -8.84 -3.44
C LEU A 96 10.79 -10.31 -3.64
N GLU A 97 10.91 -11.13 -2.61
CA GLU A 97 10.51 -12.53 -2.69
C GLU A 97 9.03 -12.67 -3.02
N ALA A 98 8.18 -11.85 -2.40
CA ALA A 98 6.76 -11.88 -2.68
C ALA A 98 6.46 -11.47 -4.13
N LEU A 99 7.16 -10.46 -4.63
CA LEU A 99 6.99 -10.01 -6.02
C LEU A 99 7.44 -11.08 -7.02
N LEU A 100 8.55 -11.77 -6.72
CA LEU A 100 9.07 -12.81 -7.59
C LEU A 100 8.17 -14.05 -7.61
N ASN A 101 7.49 -14.33 -6.52
CA ASN A 101 6.59 -15.48 -6.41
C ASN A 101 5.15 -15.18 -6.82
N ALA A 102 4.80 -13.91 -7.01
CA ALA A 102 3.43 -13.53 -7.33
C ALA A 102 3.05 -13.97 -8.74
N GLU A 103 1.85 -14.50 -8.88
CA GLU A 103 1.30 -14.82 -10.20
C GLU A 103 1.04 -13.55 -11.00
N ASN A 104 0.52 -12.54 -10.33
CA ASN A 104 0.25 -11.23 -10.93
C ASN A 104 0.70 -10.12 -9.99
N THR A 105 1.35 -9.12 -10.55
CA THR A 105 1.74 -7.92 -9.81
C THR A 105 1.14 -6.72 -10.53
N ILE A 106 0.42 -5.88 -9.79
CA ILE A 106 -0.16 -4.67 -10.32
C ILE A 106 0.49 -3.48 -9.63
N THR A 107 1.01 -2.55 -10.41
CA THR A 107 1.55 -1.31 -9.87
C THR A 107 0.51 -0.22 -10.08
N LEU A 108 -0.01 0.31 -8.97
CA LEU A 108 -0.99 1.39 -9.05
C LEU A 108 -0.36 2.76 -9.25
N SER A 109 0.86 2.92 -8.75
CA SER A 109 1.54 4.21 -8.90
C SER A 109 3.03 4.07 -8.74
#